data_ece291be9a45584441bba37cbb613974
#
_entry.id   ece291be9a45584441bba37cbb613974
#
_cell.length_a   1.000
_cell.length_b   1.000
_cell.length_c   1.000
_cell.angle_alpha   90.00
_cell.angle_beta   90.00
_cell.angle_gamma   90.00
#
_symmetry.space_group_name_H-M   'P 1'
#
loop_
_entity.id
_entity.type
_entity.pdbx_description
1 polymer ?
#
loop_
_entity_poly.entity_id
_entity_poly.type
_entity_poly.pdbx_seq_one_letter_code
_entity_poly.pdbx_strand_id
1 'polypeptide(L)'
;MALKSGFFNSVDGDRKYNADDLSNFFVKLISNGVFPDPSNNLKVVANSGLTVTVKPGYGFINAKYVYNSSDYDLTLDNADTTNPRIDRIVLRYNSTNREITLNILKGTPAAEPEAPDLTRSSTVYEMALANIAIAANASAIATADITDRRGNSTDCGYVYGLIQQIDTTDLFNQYNDAFNTWFENLQTNLTYNARVQRLTYNTTLAADSSEVHFIISNYDKDIDIVSVFVNGLKCIPTVDYSIDNTSQIINFVQTLNAGAVVLVEVLRSVGEVSSPPVMVGTATFENI
;
A
#
# COMPACT_ATOMS: atom_id res chain seq x y z
N MET A 1 -8.60 15.06 40.79
CA MET A 1 -7.13 15.11 40.81
C MET A 1 -6.64 14.97 39.38
N ALA A 2 -5.85 15.87 38.87
CA ALA A 2 -5.47 15.87 37.43
C ALA A 2 -4.34 14.86 37.08
N LEU A 3 -3.51 14.53 38.07
CA LEU A 3 -2.38 13.56 37.88
C LEU A 3 -2.55 12.37 38.81
N LYS A 4 -2.40 11.15 38.26
CA LYS A 4 -2.44 9.88 38.98
C LYS A 4 -1.18 9.08 38.65
N SER A 5 -0.48 8.55 39.64
CA SER A 5 0.67 7.66 39.50
C SER A 5 0.38 6.32 40.17
N GLY A 6 0.99 5.23 39.67
CA GLY A 6 0.72 3.88 40.14
C GLY A 6 1.96 3.01 40.31
N PHE A 7 1.76 1.78 40.80
CA PHE A 7 2.75 0.70 40.99
C PHE A 7 3.89 1.01 41.97
N PHE A 8 3.68 1.93 42.92
CA PHE A 8 4.59 2.14 44.02
C PHE A 8 4.20 1.23 45.20
N ASN A 9 5.19 0.76 45.93
CA ASN A 9 4.93 0.01 47.16
C ASN A 9 4.21 0.86 48.19
N SER A 10 3.29 0.25 48.93
CA SER A 10 2.62 0.89 50.06
C SER A 10 3.57 0.94 51.26
N VAL A 11 3.57 2.09 51.95
CA VAL A 11 4.21 2.26 53.25
C VAL A 11 3.09 2.58 54.24
N ASP A 12 2.98 1.77 55.27
CA ASP A 12 1.95 1.90 56.32
C ASP A 12 0.50 1.93 55.79
N GLY A 13 0.23 1.31 54.64
CA GLY A 13 -1.10 1.25 54.04
C GLY A 13 -1.53 2.52 53.28
N ASP A 14 -0.59 3.43 52.98
CA ASP A 14 -0.86 4.70 52.28
C ASP A 14 -1.37 4.54 50.84
N ARG A 15 -1.11 3.38 50.20
CA ARG A 15 -1.51 3.11 48.81
C ARG A 15 -2.42 1.89 48.74
N LYS A 16 -3.56 2.11 48.06
CA LYS A 16 -4.52 1.08 47.75
C LYS A 16 -4.81 1.10 46.26
N TYR A 17 -4.58 -0.02 45.58
CA TYR A 17 -4.87 -0.19 44.17
C TYR A 17 -6.14 -0.99 44.00
N ASN A 18 -6.93 -0.61 43.01
CA ASN A 18 -8.13 -1.34 42.62
C ASN A 18 -8.06 -1.82 41.19
N ALA A 19 -9.10 -2.52 40.69
CA ALA A 19 -9.15 -3.02 39.34
C ALA A 19 -9.05 -1.93 38.27
N ASP A 20 -9.53 -0.71 38.56
CA ASP A 20 -9.47 0.40 37.61
C ASP A 20 -8.06 0.97 37.49
N ASP A 21 -7.25 0.91 38.53
CA ASP A 21 -5.85 1.30 38.46
C ASP A 21 -5.06 0.42 37.50
N LEU A 22 -5.29 -0.89 37.55
CA LEU A 22 -4.71 -1.86 36.62
C LEU A 22 -5.29 -1.68 35.20
N SER A 23 -6.59 -1.52 35.08
CA SER A 23 -7.26 -1.36 33.79
C SER A 23 -6.80 -0.10 33.05
N ASN A 24 -6.61 1.01 33.76
CA ASN A 24 -6.10 2.27 33.18
C ASN A 24 -4.68 2.12 32.59
N PHE A 25 -3.89 1.19 33.12
CA PHE A 25 -2.59 0.84 32.55
C PHE A 25 -2.75 -0.08 31.33
N PHE A 26 -3.50 -1.18 31.45
CA PHE A 26 -3.65 -2.16 30.38
C PHE A 26 -4.33 -1.61 29.13
N VAL A 27 -5.27 -0.67 29.25
CA VAL A 27 -5.94 -0.03 28.10
C VAL A 27 -4.97 0.70 27.18
N LYS A 28 -3.77 1.06 27.65
CA LYS A 28 -2.72 1.68 26.86
C LYS A 28 -1.73 0.70 26.23
N LEU A 29 -1.79 -0.57 26.65
CA LEU A 29 -0.90 -1.62 26.18
C LEU A 29 -1.54 -2.57 25.20
N ILE A 30 -2.85 -2.82 25.33
CA ILE A 30 -3.57 -3.89 24.66
C ILE A 30 -4.87 -3.33 24.06
N SER A 31 -5.09 -3.62 22.76
CA SER A 31 -6.34 -3.25 22.07
C SER A 31 -7.52 -4.12 22.49
N ASN A 32 -8.74 -3.63 22.25
CA ASN A 32 -9.93 -4.48 22.31
C ASN A 32 -9.86 -5.55 21.22
N GLY A 33 -10.43 -6.72 21.49
CA GLY A 33 -10.49 -7.79 20.51
C GLY A 33 -10.54 -9.18 21.11
N VAL A 34 -10.48 -10.18 20.27
CA VAL A 34 -10.34 -11.59 20.59
C VAL A 34 -8.88 -11.98 20.44
N PHE A 35 -8.35 -12.82 21.37
CA PHE A 35 -6.98 -13.30 21.22
C PHE A 35 -6.84 -14.21 19.98
N PRO A 36 -5.81 -14.03 19.15
CA PRO A 36 -5.69 -14.75 17.86
C PRO A 36 -5.29 -16.21 18.02
N ASP A 37 -4.72 -16.60 19.17
CA ASP A 37 -4.25 -17.95 19.45
C ASP A 37 -5.00 -18.54 20.67
N PRO A 38 -5.54 -19.76 20.55
CA PRO A 38 -5.66 -20.59 19.34
C PRO A 38 -6.62 -20.01 18.31
N SER A 39 -6.49 -20.41 17.03
CA SER A 39 -7.27 -19.85 15.90
C SER A 39 -8.79 -20.02 16.03
N ASN A 40 -9.25 -20.97 16.87
CA ASN A 40 -10.65 -21.21 17.18
C ASN A 40 -11.14 -20.45 18.44
N ASN A 41 -10.29 -19.59 19.03
CA ASN A 41 -10.60 -18.81 20.22
C ASN A 41 -11.89 -18.00 20.05
N LEU A 42 -12.93 -18.28 20.86
CA LEU A 42 -14.29 -17.70 20.79
C LEU A 42 -14.94 -17.80 19.39
N LYS A 43 -14.55 -18.82 18.61
CA LYS A 43 -15.17 -19.07 17.30
C LYS A 43 -16.60 -19.58 17.47
N VAL A 44 -17.53 -19.03 16.69
CA VAL A 44 -18.91 -19.50 16.63
C VAL A 44 -19.02 -20.59 15.58
N VAL A 45 -19.63 -21.71 15.95
CA VAL A 45 -19.87 -22.86 15.07
C VAL A 45 -21.31 -23.29 15.14
N ALA A 46 -21.81 -23.92 14.06
CA ALA A 46 -23.16 -24.49 14.06
C ALA A 46 -23.25 -25.66 15.04
N ASN A 47 -24.42 -25.78 15.68
CA ASN A 47 -24.80 -26.91 16.49
C ASN A 47 -26.16 -27.47 15.97
N SER A 48 -26.86 -28.26 16.75
CA SER A 48 -28.15 -28.82 16.35
C SER A 48 -29.28 -27.77 16.36
N GLY A 49 -30.17 -27.85 15.38
CA GLY A 49 -31.31 -26.93 15.28
C GLY A 49 -30.89 -25.47 15.13
N LEU A 50 -31.62 -24.58 15.81
CA LEU A 50 -31.30 -23.13 15.82
C LEU A 50 -30.33 -22.78 16.96
N THR A 51 -29.36 -23.66 17.23
CA THR A 51 -28.33 -23.44 18.24
C THR A 51 -26.99 -23.29 17.64
N VAL A 52 -26.20 -22.34 18.14
CA VAL A 52 -24.77 -22.15 17.80
C VAL A 52 -23.94 -22.31 19.07
N THR A 53 -22.72 -22.78 18.91
CA THR A 53 -21.76 -22.96 20.01
C THR A 53 -20.60 -21.96 19.85
N VAL A 54 -20.33 -21.24 20.93
CA VAL A 54 -19.11 -20.40 21.04
C VAL A 54 -18.01 -21.25 21.68
N LYS A 55 -16.90 -21.42 20.97
CA LYS A 55 -15.75 -22.22 21.45
C LYS A 55 -15.05 -21.52 22.64
N PRO A 56 -14.29 -22.29 23.45
CA PRO A 56 -13.48 -21.74 24.52
C PRO A 56 -12.52 -20.67 24.02
N GLY A 57 -12.20 -19.68 24.88
CA GLY A 57 -11.26 -18.67 24.53
C GLY A 57 -11.32 -17.41 25.36
N TYR A 58 -10.49 -16.44 24.99
CA TYR A 58 -10.30 -15.18 25.67
C TYR A 58 -10.68 -13.99 24.78
N GLY A 59 -11.31 -12.99 25.38
CA GLY A 59 -11.55 -11.68 24.81
C GLY A 59 -11.11 -10.57 25.76
N PHE A 60 -10.86 -9.39 25.21
CA PHE A 60 -10.42 -8.22 25.94
C PHE A 60 -11.23 -7.00 25.49
N ILE A 61 -11.92 -6.36 26.42
CA ILE A 61 -12.79 -5.20 26.15
C ILE A 61 -12.57 -4.14 27.24
N ASN A 62 -12.15 -2.92 26.85
CA ASN A 62 -11.95 -1.79 27.74
C ASN A 62 -11.12 -2.15 28.99
N ALA A 63 -9.99 -2.82 28.74
CA ALA A 63 -9.06 -3.30 29.75
C ALA A 63 -9.65 -4.31 30.77
N LYS A 64 -10.73 -4.95 30.43
CA LYS A 64 -11.28 -6.09 31.16
C LYS A 64 -11.21 -7.32 30.26
N TYR A 65 -10.95 -8.48 30.83
CA TYR A 65 -10.91 -9.73 30.07
C TYR A 65 -12.16 -10.56 30.31
N VAL A 66 -12.50 -11.39 29.36
CA VAL A 66 -13.46 -12.48 29.48
C VAL A 66 -12.76 -13.79 29.13
N TYR A 67 -13.07 -14.84 29.89
CA TYR A 67 -12.61 -16.20 29.64
C TYR A 67 -13.76 -17.16 29.56
N ASN A 68 -13.99 -17.74 28.38
CA ASN A 68 -14.91 -18.85 28.19
C ASN A 68 -14.11 -20.15 28.27
N SER A 69 -14.32 -20.95 29.33
CA SER A 69 -13.52 -22.15 29.62
C SER A 69 -14.00 -23.42 28.91
N SER A 70 -15.21 -23.41 28.34
CA SER A 70 -15.83 -24.57 27.69
C SER A 70 -16.74 -24.12 26.56
N ASP A 71 -17.21 -25.05 25.75
CA ASP A 71 -18.25 -24.79 24.76
C ASP A 71 -19.47 -24.11 25.42
N TYR A 72 -19.91 -23.01 24.80
CA TYR A 72 -21.06 -22.22 25.29
C TYR A 72 -22.12 -22.16 24.20
N ASP A 73 -23.27 -22.81 24.48
CA ASP A 73 -24.37 -22.88 23.53
C ASP A 73 -25.33 -21.68 23.66
N LEU A 74 -25.70 -21.13 22.50
CA LEU A 74 -26.66 -20.04 22.36
C LEU A 74 -27.77 -20.50 21.41
N THR A 75 -29.00 -20.50 21.88
CA THR A 75 -30.18 -20.85 21.08
C THR A 75 -30.81 -19.58 20.52
N LEU A 76 -30.88 -19.52 19.20
CA LEU A 76 -31.51 -18.43 18.45
C LEU A 76 -33.05 -18.57 18.50
N ASP A 77 -33.75 -17.48 18.41
CA ASP A 77 -35.20 -17.49 18.28
C ASP A 77 -35.67 -18.18 17.00
N ASN A 78 -36.86 -18.71 16.99
CA ASN A 78 -37.48 -19.31 15.81
C ASN A 78 -37.38 -18.37 14.59
N ALA A 79 -37.14 -18.98 13.41
CA ALA A 79 -37.12 -18.24 12.14
C ALA A 79 -38.52 -17.63 11.89
N ASP A 80 -38.50 -16.46 11.22
CA ASP A 80 -39.71 -15.89 10.69
C ASP A 80 -40.24 -16.76 9.53
N THR A 81 -41.56 -16.78 9.35
CA THR A 81 -42.20 -17.64 8.33
C THR A 81 -42.07 -17.09 6.92
N THR A 82 -41.74 -15.79 6.75
CA THR A 82 -41.84 -15.11 5.47
C THR A 82 -40.45 -14.52 5.06
N ASN A 83 -39.78 -13.88 6.01
CA ASN A 83 -38.58 -13.11 5.72
C ASN A 83 -37.34 -13.69 6.43
N PRO A 84 -36.17 -13.68 5.79
CA PRO A 84 -34.91 -13.97 6.46
C PRO A 84 -34.52 -12.86 7.44
N ARG A 85 -33.60 -13.16 8.37
CA ARG A 85 -32.95 -12.17 9.24
C ARG A 85 -31.51 -12.52 9.48
N ILE A 86 -30.75 -11.56 10.01
CA ILE A 86 -29.35 -11.78 10.42
C ILE A 86 -29.22 -11.44 11.90
N ASP A 87 -28.93 -12.45 12.70
CA ASP A 87 -28.63 -12.28 14.13
C ASP A 87 -27.12 -12.11 14.32
N ARG A 88 -26.68 -11.40 15.38
CA ARG A 88 -25.25 -11.30 15.76
C ARG A 88 -24.99 -11.98 17.08
N ILE A 89 -23.91 -12.76 17.13
CA ILE A 89 -23.36 -13.25 18.39
C ILE A 89 -22.27 -12.26 18.82
N VAL A 90 -22.41 -11.70 20.02
CA VAL A 90 -21.55 -10.65 20.54
C VAL A 90 -20.99 -10.96 21.92
N LEU A 91 -19.78 -10.47 22.18
CA LEU A 91 -19.33 -10.20 23.54
C LEU A 91 -19.81 -8.80 23.93
N ARG A 92 -20.55 -8.72 25.04
CA ARG A 92 -21.08 -7.46 25.56
C ARG A 92 -20.44 -7.13 26.91
N TYR A 93 -19.64 -6.09 26.93
CA TYR A 93 -19.18 -5.45 28.15
C TYR A 93 -20.29 -4.55 28.71
N ASN A 94 -20.54 -4.65 30.01
CA ASN A 94 -21.45 -3.76 30.73
C ASN A 94 -20.78 -3.26 32.02
N SER A 95 -20.47 -1.98 32.08
CA SER A 95 -19.79 -1.38 33.23
C SER A 95 -20.71 -1.26 34.46
N THR A 96 -22.02 -1.12 34.26
CA THR A 96 -22.98 -1.03 35.36
C THR A 96 -23.13 -2.38 36.07
N ASN A 97 -23.27 -3.46 35.30
CA ASN A 97 -23.34 -4.82 35.83
C ASN A 97 -21.96 -5.37 36.20
N ARG A 98 -20.89 -4.75 35.72
CA ARG A 98 -19.47 -5.18 35.91
C ARG A 98 -19.23 -6.59 35.38
N GLU A 99 -19.67 -6.86 34.14
CA GLU A 99 -19.56 -8.17 33.51
C GLU A 99 -19.28 -8.04 32.01
N ILE A 100 -18.77 -9.12 31.43
CA ILE A 100 -18.74 -9.34 29.99
C ILE A 100 -19.45 -10.65 29.71
N THR A 101 -20.50 -10.60 28.88
CA THR A 101 -21.37 -11.73 28.57
C THR A 101 -21.42 -12.03 27.09
N LEU A 102 -21.74 -13.27 26.74
CA LEU A 102 -22.11 -13.68 25.39
C LEU A 102 -23.60 -13.41 25.18
N ASN A 103 -23.95 -12.66 24.14
CA ASN A 103 -25.33 -12.29 23.86
C ASN A 103 -25.66 -12.48 22.38
N ILE A 104 -26.96 -12.64 22.13
CA ILE A 104 -27.52 -12.61 20.77
C ILE A 104 -28.14 -11.23 20.54
N LEU A 105 -27.71 -10.53 19.50
CA LEU A 105 -28.43 -9.39 18.96
C LEU A 105 -29.34 -9.90 17.85
N LYS A 106 -30.64 -9.93 18.12
CA LYS A 106 -31.63 -10.39 17.16
C LYS A 106 -31.85 -9.36 16.06
N GLY A 107 -31.72 -9.79 14.81
CA GLY A 107 -32.04 -8.98 13.65
C GLY A 107 -33.52 -8.82 13.37
N THR A 108 -33.86 -7.85 12.55
CA THR A 108 -35.25 -7.65 12.09
C THR A 108 -35.46 -8.44 10.80
N PRO A 109 -36.52 -9.30 10.74
CA PRO A 109 -36.84 -9.99 9.49
C PRO A 109 -37.21 -9.01 8.38
N ALA A 110 -36.55 -9.15 7.20
CA ALA A 110 -36.79 -8.32 6.04
C ALA A 110 -36.43 -9.09 4.75
N ALA A 111 -36.92 -8.63 3.60
CA ALA A 111 -36.55 -9.22 2.29
C ALA A 111 -35.03 -9.15 2.04
N GLU A 112 -34.41 -8.05 2.44
CA GLU A 112 -32.97 -7.85 2.47
C GLU A 112 -32.56 -7.51 3.92
N PRO A 113 -32.22 -8.52 4.75
CA PRO A 113 -31.95 -8.28 6.14
C PRO A 113 -30.57 -7.73 6.37
N GLU A 114 -30.44 -6.80 7.31
CA GLU A 114 -29.18 -6.28 7.81
C GLU A 114 -28.87 -6.78 9.21
N ALA A 115 -27.59 -6.91 9.51
CA ALA A 115 -27.17 -7.28 10.86
C ALA A 115 -27.38 -6.11 11.83
N PRO A 116 -27.83 -6.33 13.06
CA PRO A 116 -28.04 -5.27 14.05
C PRO A 116 -26.79 -4.45 14.31
N ASP A 117 -26.93 -3.15 14.58
CA ASP A 117 -25.84 -2.28 14.99
C ASP A 117 -25.25 -2.68 16.34
N LEU A 118 -23.94 -2.48 16.47
CA LEU A 118 -23.23 -2.72 17.71
C LEU A 118 -23.32 -1.49 18.62
N THR A 119 -23.64 -1.68 19.87
CA THR A 119 -23.61 -0.61 20.88
C THR A 119 -22.15 -0.32 21.27
N ARG A 120 -21.72 0.94 21.14
CA ARG A 120 -20.38 1.44 21.47
C ARG A 120 -20.47 2.67 22.35
N SER A 121 -20.89 2.50 23.60
CA SER A 121 -20.99 3.57 24.59
C SER A 121 -19.97 3.40 25.72
N SER A 122 -19.90 4.35 26.64
CA SER A 122 -19.05 4.26 27.82
C SER A 122 -19.51 3.21 28.83
N THR A 123 -20.80 2.84 28.79
CA THR A 123 -21.40 1.87 29.71
C THR A 123 -21.56 0.48 29.09
N VAL A 124 -21.85 0.42 27.79
CA VAL A 124 -22.04 -0.84 27.05
C VAL A 124 -21.15 -0.83 25.82
N TYR A 125 -20.33 -1.87 25.65
CA TYR A 125 -19.50 -2.03 24.48
C TYR A 125 -19.60 -3.45 23.93
N GLU A 126 -19.94 -3.56 22.63
CA GLU A 126 -20.18 -4.83 21.98
C GLU A 126 -19.14 -5.12 20.90
N MET A 127 -18.70 -6.37 20.81
CA MET A 127 -17.85 -6.90 19.75
C MET A 127 -18.54 -8.09 19.11
N ALA A 128 -18.75 -8.07 17.79
CA ALA A 128 -19.39 -9.17 17.09
C ALA A 128 -18.40 -10.31 16.80
N LEU A 129 -18.70 -11.49 17.33
CA LEU A 129 -17.95 -12.72 17.03
C LEU A 129 -18.37 -13.31 15.68
N ALA A 130 -19.68 -13.31 15.38
CA ALA A 130 -20.23 -13.82 14.13
C ALA A 130 -21.59 -13.18 13.80
N ASN A 131 -21.90 -13.15 12.50
CA ASN A 131 -23.24 -12.93 11.99
C ASN A 131 -23.84 -14.28 11.58
N ILE A 132 -25.12 -14.50 11.89
CA ILE A 132 -25.85 -15.73 11.59
C ILE A 132 -27.00 -15.39 10.67
N ALA A 133 -26.92 -15.85 9.42
CA ALA A 133 -28.01 -15.72 8.46
C ALA A 133 -29.10 -16.79 8.77
N ILE A 134 -30.31 -16.35 8.98
CA ILE A 134 -31.43 -17.24 9.30
C ILE A 134 -32.46 -17.09 8.20
N ALA A 135 -32.59 -18.10 7.34
CA ALA A 135 -33.58 -18.11 6.28
C ALA A 135 -35.01 -18.18 6.84
N ALA A 136 -36.01 -17.77 6.06
CA ALA A 136 -37.40 -17.96 6.39
C ALA A 136 -37.70 -19.46 6.61
N ASN A 137 -38.46 -19.77 7.65
CA ASN A 137 -38.80 -21.14 8.06
C ASN A 137 -37.60 -22.05 8.38
N ALA A 138 -36.37 -21.49 8.59
CA ALA A 138 -35.23 -22.31 8.95
C ALA A 138 -35.47 -23.07 10.26
N SER A 139 -35.17 -24.36 10.29
CA SER A 139 -35.24 -25.23 11.48
C SER A 139 -33.86 -25.56 12.04
N ALA A 140 -32.79 -25.21 11.33
CA ALA A 140 -31.41 -25.43 11.72
C ALA A 140 -30.47 -24.39 11.07
N ILE A 141 -29.30 -24.19 11.67
CA ILE A 141 -28.21 -23.35 11.18
C ILE A 141 -27.14 -24.26 10.63
N ALA A 142 -26.73 -24.01 9.36
CA ALA A 142 -25.57 -24.65 8.76
C ALA A 142 -24.29 -23.82 8.95
N THR A 143 -23.13 -24.45 8.78
CA THR A 143 -21.84 -23.74 8.87
C THR A 143 -21.74 -22.60 7.86
N ALA A 144 -22.37 -22.75 6.68
CA ALA A 144 -22.39 -21.72 5.64
C ALA A 144 -23.19 -20.46 6.02
N ASP A 145 -24.11 -20.58 6.98
CA ASP A 145 -24.93 -19.46 7.46
C ASP A 145 -24.19 -18.58 8.47
N ILE A 146 -23.00 -19.01 8.91
CA ILE A 146 -22.20 -18.34 9.93
C ILE A 146 -21.05 -17.56 9.26
N THR A 147 -21.12 -16.25 9.35
CA THR A 147 -20.01 -15.37 8.92
C THR A 147 -19.19 -14.98 10.15
N ASP A 148 -17.94 -15.46 10.20
CA ASP A 148 -16.98 -15.10 11.27
C ASP A 148 -16.61 -13.61 11.18
N ARG A 149 -16.82 -12.87 12.27
CA ARG A 149 -16.56 -11.43 12.35
C ARG A 149 -15.36 -11.10 13.25
N ARG A 150 -14.71 -12.09 13.87
CA ARG A 150 -13.60 -11.88 14.80
C ARG A 150 -12.42 -11.15 14.16
N GLY A 151 -12.11 -11.43 12.89
CA GLY A 151 -11.03 -10.77 12.15
C GLY A 151 -11.38 -9.39 11.58
N ASN A 152 -12.63 -8.96 11.68
CA ASN A 152 -13.07 -7.65 11.21
C ASN A 152 -12.82 -6.58 12.28
N SER A 153 -11.88 -5.65 12.02
CA SER A 153 -11.49 -4.62 12.99
C SER A 153 -12.58 -3.62 13.33
N THR A 154 -13.59 -3.44 12.46
CA THR A 154 -14.75 -2.58 12.75
C THR A 154 -15.71 -3.25 13.73
N ASP A 155 -15.92 -4.56 13.59
CA ASP A 155 -16.91 -5.29 14.39
C ASP A 155 -16.33 -5.88 15.69
N CYS A 156 -15.11 -6.45 15.60
CA CYS A 156 -14.43 -7.13 16.71
C CYS A 156 -12.94 -6.80 16.72
N GLY A 157 -12.19 -7.40 15.80
CA GLY A 157 -10.74 -7.36 15.72
C GLY A 157 -10.04 -8.39 16.60
N TYR A 158 -8.78 -8.62 16.29
CA TYR A 158 -7.90 -9.37 17.17
C TYR A 158 -7.14 -8.43 18.10
N VAL A 159 -6.82 -8.93 19.29
CA VAL A 159 -5.99 -8.23 20.26
C VAL A 159 -4.58 -8.05 19.70
N TYR A 160 -4.04 -6.84 19.80
CA TYR A 160 -2.65 -6.52 19.47
C TYR A 160 -2.06 -5.54 20.50
N GLY A 161 -0.74 -5.51 20.58
CA GLY A 161 -0.01 -4.59 21.45
C GLY A 161 -0.01 -3.17 20.89
N LEU A 162 -0.43 -2.20 21.70
CA LEU A 162 -0.49 -0.79 21.31
C LEU A 162 0.88 -0.09 21.37
N ILE A 163 1.85 -0.67 22.10
CA ILE A 163 3.18 -0.05 22.29
C ILE A 163 4.00 -0.02 21.00
N GLN A 164 3.70 -0.89 20.03
CA GLN A 164 4.45 -0.98 18.77
C GLN A 164 3.90 -0.08 17.67
N GLN A 165 2.81 0.62 17.90
CA GLN A 165 2.29 1.58 16.93
C GLN A 165 2.99 2.94 17.06
N ILE A 166 4.22 2.99 16.58
CA ILE A 166 4.72 4.24 16.01
C ILE A 166 3.92 4.40 14.72
N ASP A 167 3.17 5.49 14.61
CA ASP A 167 2.52 5.83 13.35
C ASP A 167 3.61 6.14 12.32
N THR A 168 3.89 5.16 11.49
CA THR A 168 4.89 5.30 10.42
C THR A 168 4.26 5.78 9.11
N THR A 169 2.98 6.15 9.12
CA THR A 169 2.24 6.57 7.91
C THR A 169 2.93 7.74 7.23
N ASP A 170 3.28 8.77 7.99
CA ASP A 170 3.98 9.94 7.46
C ASP A 170 5.36 9.59 6.92
N LEU A 171 6.08 8.68 7.59
CA LEU A 171 7.37 8.19 7.12
C LEU A 171 7.24 7.41 5.80
N PHE A 172 6.27 6.50 5.70
CA PHE A 172 6.01 5.77 4.46
C PHE A 172 5.53 6.68 3.33
N ASN A 173 4.72 7.69 3.62
CA ASN A 173 4.31 8.69 2.64
C ASN A 173 5.53 9.49 2.13
N GLN A 174 6.42 9.94 3.00
CA GLN A 174 7.65 10.62 2.63
C GLN A 174 8.56 9.73 1.76
N TYR A 175 8.68 8.44 2.09
CA TYR A 175 9.43 7.49 1.25
C TYR A 175 8.79 7.30 -0.13
N ASN A 176 7.48 7.15 -0.19
CA ASN A 176 6.77 6.99 -1.45
C ASN A 176 6.90 8.24 -2.33
N ASP A 177 6.75 9.42 -1.75
CA ASP A 177 6.90 10.69 -2.47
C ASP A 177 8.33 10.89 -2.97
N ALA A 178 9.33 10.61 -2.14
CA ALA A 178 10.74 10.65 -2.53
C ALA A 178 11.07 9.64 -3.63
N PHE A 179 10.56 8.40 -3.51
CA PHE A 179 10.74 7.37 -4.52
C PHE A 179 10.07 7.73 -5.84
N ASN A 180 8.83 8.20 -5.82
CA ASN A 180 8.11 8.61 -7.02
C ASN A 180 8.82 9.76 -7.71
N THR A 181 9.27 10.76 -6.96
CA THR A 181 10.04 11.90 -7.49
C THR A 181 11.35 11.43 -8.12
N TRP A 182 12.09 10.54 -7.46
CA TRP A 182 13.32 9.96 -8.02
C TRP A 182 13.03 9.15 -9.28
N PHE A 183 11.98 8.34 -9.29
CA PHE A 183 11.61 7.49 -10.42
C PHE A 183 11.17 8.32 -11.64
N GLU A 184 10.36 9.36 -11.42
CA GLU A 184 9.97 10.31 -12.47
C GLU A 184 11.18 11.04 -13.07
N ASN A 185 12.11 11.48 -12.21
CA ASN A 185 13.37 12.08 -12.67
C ASN A 185 14.21 11.09 -13.48
N LEU A 186 14.29 9.82 -13.06
CA LEU A 186 14.98 8.78 -13.79
C LEU A 186 14.33 8.51 -15.15
N GLN A 187 13.00 8.40 -15.21
CA GLN A 187 12.26 8.23 -16.47
C GLN A 187 12.47 9.41 -17.41
N THR A 188 12.43 10.63 -16.89
CA THR A 188 12.68 11.85 -17.67
C THR A 188 14.09 11.85 -18.24
N ASN A 189 15.09 11.52 -17.43
CA ASN A 189 16.49 11.45 -17.87
C ASN A 189 16.72 10.32 -18.88
N LEU A 190 16.11 9.15 -18.71
CA LEU A 190 16.19 8.05 -19.69
C LEU A 190 15.50 8.42 -21.00
N THR A 191 14.36 9.08 -20.94
CA THR A 191 13.64 9.55 -22.12
C THR A 191 14.45 10.60 -22.86
N TYR A 192 15.16 11.47 -22.13
CA TYR A 192 16.04 12.47 -22.70
C TYR A 192 17.26 11.84 -23.39
N ASN A 193 17.93 10.88 -22.76
CA ASN A 193 19.08 10.18 -23.33
C ASN A 193 18.72 9.21 -24.47
N ALA A 194 17.47 8.74 -24.55
CA ALA A 194 16.99 7.89 -25.64
C ALA A 194 16.63 8.65 -26.92
N ARG A 195 16.71 9.99 -26.92
CA ARG A 195 16.35 10.84 -28.06
C ARG A 195 17.51 11.24 -28.92
N VAL A 196 18.54 10.42 -29.05
CA VAL A 196 19.56 10.62 -30.06
C VAL A 196 19.14 9.87 -31.31
N GLN A 197 18.79 10.62 -32.35
CA GLN A 197 18.51 10.07 -33.67
C GLN A 197 19.84 9.93 -34.43
N ARG A 198 20.13 8.72 -34.94
CA ARG A 198 21.21 8.47 -35.86
C ARG A 198 20.68 8.58 -37.27
N LEU A 199 21.21 9.53 -38.04
CA LEU A 199 20.92 9.71 -39.45
C LEU A 199 22.16 9.32 -40.24
N THR A 200 21.99 8.69 -41.40
CA THR A 200 23.12 8.27 -42.25
C THR A 200 22.87 8.70 -43.67
N TYR A 201 23.94 9.19 -44.29
CA TYR A 201 24.04 9.37 -45.71
C TYR A 201 25.20 8.51 -46.23
N ASN A 202 24.95 7.73 -47.26
CA ASN A 202 25.96 6.85 -47.86
C ASN A 202 26.01 7.07 -49.38
N THR A 203 27.19 7.21 -49.93
CA THR A 203 27.38 7.35 -51.36
C THR A 203 28.67 6.65 -51.81
N THR A 204 28.66 6.19 -53.06
CA THR A 204 29.83 5.67 -53.73
C THR A 204 30.22 6.67 -54.84
N LEU A 205 31.48 7.12 -54.86
CA LEU A 205 31.94 8.11 -55.83
C LEU A 205 31.98 7.51 -57.23
N ALA A 206 31.31 8.14 -58.18
CA ALA A 206 31.35 7.75 -59.61
C ALA A 206 32.63 8.20 -60.32
N ALA A 207 33.29 9.23 -59.81
CA ALA A 207 34.55 9.79 -60.33
C ALA A 207 35.40 10.26 -59.15
N ASP A 208 36.71 10.55 -59.43
CA ASP A 208 37.59 11.16 -58.44
C ASP A 208 36.97 12.47 -57.94
N SER A 209 36.95 12.69 -56.65
CA SER A 209 36.41 13.91 -56.07
C SER A 209 37.05 14.22 -54.72
N SER A 210 37.26 15.51 -54.46
CA SER A 210 37.62 16.04 -53.15
C SER A 210 36.42 16.61 -52.40
N GLU A 211 35.24 16.58 -53.00
CA GLU A 211 34.00 17.11 -52.41
C GLU A 211 32.88 16.08 -52.43
N VAL A 212 32.18 15.94 -51.32
CA VAL A 212 31.00 15.08 -51.20
C VAL A 212 29.85 15.88 -50.55
N HIS A 213 28.77 16.02 -51.31
CA HIS A 213 27.53 16.57 -50.76
C HIS A 213 26.77 15.49 -49.98
N PHE A 214 26.48 15.76 -48.72
CA PHE A 214 25.59 14.91 -47.94
C PHE A 214 24.24 15.58 -47.76
N ILE A 215 23.15 14.81 -47.84
CA ILE A 215 21.83 15.34 -47.76
C ILE A 215 21.14 14.75 -46.50
N ILE A 216 21.06 15.57 -45.46
CA ILE A 216 20.35 15.24 -44.24
C ILE A 216 19.31 16.32 -43.94
N SER A 217 18.02 15.96 -43.96
CA SER A 217 16.94 16.91 -43.71
C SER A 217 17.09 17.58 -42.35
N ASN A 218 16.93 18.92 -42.33
CA ASN A 218 17.02 19.72 -41.12
C ASN A 218 18.36 19.58 -40.37
N TYR A 219 19.46 19.41 -41.11
CA TYR A 219 20.81 19.43 -40.56
C TYR A 219 21.08 20.76 -39.85
N ASP A 220 21.54 20.68 -38.60
CA ASP A 220 21.89 21.84 -37.78
C ASP A 220 23.34 21.70 -37.28
N LYS A 221 24.23 22.54 -37.80
CA LYS A 221 25.67 22.53 -37.48
C LYS A 221 25.99 22.75 -35.99
N ASP A 222 25.07 23.36 -35.24
CA ASP A 222 25.31 23.76 -33.85
C ASP A 222 24.91 22.69 -32.86
N ILE A 223 24.06 21.73 -33.29
CA ILE A 223 23.55 20.64 -32.43
C ILE A 223 23.83 19.23 -32.97
N ASP A 224 24.05 19.09 -34.30
CA ASP A 224 24.31 17.80 -34.94
C ASP A 224 25.80 17.45 -34.88
N ILE A 225 26.10 16.23 -34.41
CA ILE A 225 27.47 15.70 -34.38
C ILE A 225 27.70 14.86 -35.64
N VAL A 226 28.63 15.28 -36.48
CA VAL A 226 28.93 14.59 -37.74
C VAL A 226 30.18 13.73 -37.59
N SER A 227 30.10 12.49 -38.08
CA SER A 227 31.26 11.59 -38.28
C SER A 227 31.32 11.12 -39.73
N VAL A 228 32.47 11.19 -40.30
CA VAL A 228 32.72 10.80 -41.71
C VAL A 228 33.60 9.56 -41.76
N PHE A 229 33.24 8.62 -42.63
CA PHE A 229 33.99 7.41 -42.87
C PHE A 229 34.20 7.24 -44.37
N VAL A 230 35.41 6.84 -44.76
CA VAL A 230 35.77 6.52 -46.15
C VAL A 230 36.25 5.08 -46.21
N ASN A 231 35.58 4.25 -47.02
CA ASN A 231 35.83 2.82 -47.11
C ASN A 231 35.84 2.11 -45.73
N GLY A 232 35.01 2.56 -44.83
CA GLY A 232 34.87 2.02 -43.46
C GLY A 232 35.86 2.57 -42.43
N LEU A 233 36.81 3.41 -42.83
CA LEU A 233 37.77 4.07 -41.94
C LEU A 233 37.26 5.44 -41.53
N LYS A 234 37.28 5.71 -40.22
CA LYS A 234 36.87 7.01 -39.68
C LYS A 234 37.89 8.10 -40.04
N CYS A 235 37.40 9.16 -40.63
CA CYS A 235 38.19 10.35 -40.96
C CYS A 235 38.21 11.32 -39.77
N ILE A 236 39.32 12.02 -39.60
CA ILE A 236 39.56 12.99 -38.53
C ILE A 236 39.17 14.38 -39.01
N PRO A 237 38.23 15.08 -38.38
CA PRO A 237 37.88 16.46 -38.71
C PRO A 237 39.12 17.37 -38.66
N THR A 238 39.18 18.33 -39.56
CA THR A 238 40.29 19.31 -39.73
C THR A 238 41.61 18.73 -40.20
N VAL A 239 41.82 17.41 -40.16
CA VAL A 239 43.00 16.71 -40.65
C VAL A 239 42.72 16.09 -42.03
N ASP A 240 41.66 15.29 -42.11
CA ASP A 240 41.29 14.57 -43.33
C ASP A 240 40.22 15.29 -44.14
N TYR A 241 39.38 16.06 -43.45
CA TYR A 241 38.28 16.79 -44.10
C TYR A 241 37.86 18.04 -43.31
N SER A 242 37.16 18.93 -43.99
CA SER A 242 36.35 20.01 -43.40
C SER A 242 34.92 19.95 -43.90
N ILE A 243 33.99 20.55 -43.17
CA ILE A 243 32.57 20.59 -43.54
C ILE A 243 32.18 22.04 -43.82
N ASP A 244 31.65 22.30 -45.01
CA ASP A 244 30.83 23.48 -45.23
C ASP A 244 29.41 23.19 -44.72
N ASN A 245 29.12 23.68 -43.53
CA ASN A 245 27.88 23.43 -42.82
C ASN A 245 26.66 24.10 -43.50
N THR A 246 26.87 25.13 -44.32
CA THR A 246 25.78 25.85 -45.00
C THR A 246 25.28 25.06 -46.20
N SER A 247 26.20 24.49 -46.99
CA SER A 247 25.88 23.73 -48.19
C SER A 247 25.87 22.23 -47.98
N GLN A 248 26.17 21.72 -46.76
CA GLN A 248 26.34 20.30 -46.46
C GLN A 248 27.35 19.61 -47.36
N ILE A 249 28.50 20.25 -47.54
CA ILE A 249 29.59 19.72 -48.34
C ILE A 249 30.74 19.30 -47.43
N ILE A 250 31.24 18.06 -47.61
CA ILE A 250 32.47 17.60 -47.03
C ILE A 250 33.61 17.84 -48.04
N ASN A 251 34.55 18.66 -47.64
CA ASN A 251 35.77 18.93 -48.43
C ASN A 251 36.89 18.07 -47.86
N PHE A 252 37.35 17.08 -48.61
CA PHE A 252 38.47 16.23 -48.25
C PHE A 252 39.81 16.91 -48.60
N VAL A 253 40.79 16.76 -47.71
CA VAL A 253 42.14 17.28 -47.93
C VAL A 253 42.82 16.55 -49.09
N GLN A 254 42.51 15.28 -49.29
CA GLN A 254 43.02 14.49 -50.44
C GLN A 254 41.84 14.09 -51.33
N THR A 255 42.10 14.13 -52.65
CA THR A 255 41.09 13.62 -53.60
C THR A 255 40.84 12.11 -53.38
N LEU A 256 39.60 11.75 -53.24
CA LEU A 256 39.17 10.34 -53.15
C LEU A 256 38.97 9.78 -54.55
N ASN A 257 39.42 8.55 -54.79
CA ASN A 257 39.28 7.88 -56.08
C ASN A 257 37.85 7.46 -56.39
N ALA A 258 37.54 7.34 -57.65
CA ALA A 258 36.29 6.71 -58.09
C ALA A 258 36.12 5.31 -57.45
N GLY A 259 34.91 4.99 -56.97
CA GLY A 259 34.62 3.76 -56.26
C GLY A 259 34.78 3.87 -54.73
N ALA A 260 35.32 4.96 -54.20
CA ALA A 260 35.36 5.17 -52.75
C ALA A 260 33.93 5.29 -52.15
N VAL A 261 33.70 4.57 -51.06
CA VAL A 261 32.43 4.61 -50.31
C VAL A 261 32.56 5.61 -49.18
N VAL A 262 31.72 6.65 -49.21
CA VAL A 262 31.68 7.68 -48.15
C VAL A 262 30.39 7.50 -47.34
N LEU A 263 30.55 7.27 -46.06
CA LEU A 263 29.45 7.24 -45.09
C LEU A 263 29.52 8.43 -44.17
N VAL A 264 28.44 9.18 -44.09
CA VAL A 264 28.28 10.29 -43.14
C VAL A 264 27.25 9.88 -42.10
N GLU A 265 27.65 9.88 -40.86
CA GLU A 265 26.77 9.65 -39.72
C GLU A 265 26.54 10.95 -38.97
N VAL A 266 25.29 11.26 -38.73
CA VAL A 266 24.88 12.42 -37.94
C VAL A 266 24.12 11.94 -36.74
N LEU A 267 24.60 12.28 -35.56
CA LEU A 267 23.92 12.09 -34.31
C LEU A 267 23.21 13.38 -33.93
N ARG A 268 21.88 13.33 -33.89
CA ARG A 268 21.01 14.46 -33.60
C ARG A 268 20.33 14.29 -32.27
N SER A 269 20.39 15.28 -31.40
CA SER A 269 19.52 15.37 -30.24
C SER A 269 18.10 15.73 -30.67
N VAL A 270 17.14 14.86 -30.48
CA VAL A 270 15.74 15.10 -30.82
C VAL A 270 15.00 15.53 -29.56
N GLY A 271 15.08 16.79 -29.21
CA GLY A 271 14.37 17.38 -28.07
C GLY A 271 14.87 18.78 -27.77
N GLU A 272 13.99 19.65 -27.32
CA GLU A 272 14.39 20.96 -26.82
C GLU A 272 15.34 20.78 -25.63
N VAL A 273 16.47 21.47 -25.65
CA VAL A 273 17.39 21.59 -24.52
C VAL A 273 16.75 22.56 -23.52
N SER A 274 15.75 22.11 -22.79
CA SER A 274 15.44 22.74 -21.53
C SER A 274 16.54 22.35 -20.56
N SER A 275 17.21 23.31 -19.97
CA SER A 275 18.26 23.09 -18.97
C SER A 275 17.84 21.99 -17.99
N PRO A 276 18.73 21.04 -17.65
CA PRO A 276 18.37 20.01 -16.68
C PRO A 276 17.87 20.69 -15.41
N PRO A 277 16.80 20.17 -14.78
CA PRO A 277 16.33 20.72 -13.52
C PRO A 277 17.48 20.70 -12.53
N VAL A 278 17.85 21.90 -12.04
CA VAL A 278 18.82 22.03 -10.97
C VAL A 278 18.25 21.28 -9.77
N MET A 279 18.90 20.20 -9.37
CA MET A 279 18.57 19.48 -8.14
C MET A 279 18.82 20.41 -6.95
N VAL A 280 17.79 21.15 -6.54
CA VAL A 280 17.78 21.88 -5.27
C VAL A 280 17.08 20.97 -4.26
N GLY A 281 17.83 20.01 -3.78
CA GLY A 281 17.44 19.15 -2.68
C GLY A 281 18.49 19.21 -1.60
N THR A 282 18.49 20.28 -0.80
CA THR A 282 19.12 20.23 0.53
C THR A 282 18.16 19.50 1.45
N ALA A 283 18.36 18.20 1.66
CA ALA A 283 17.79 17.50 2.80
C ALA A 283 18.51 18.04 4.07
N THR A 284 17.90 18.99 4.75
CA THR A 284 18.30 19.34 6.11
C THR A 284 17.73 18.26 7.03
N PHE A 285 18.60 17.38 7.51
CA PHE A 285 18.29 16.56 8.68
C PHE A 285 18.40 17.46 9.91
N GLU A 286 17.30 17.90 10.46
CA GLU A 286 17.28 18.44 11.80
C GLU A 286 17.35 17.24 12.77
N ASN A 287 18.41 17.23 13.58
CA ASN A 287 18.58 16.27 14.67
C ASN A 287 17.43 16.44 15.67
N ILE A 288 16.71 15.35 15.92
CA ILE A 288 15.82 15.17 17.08
C ILE A 288 16.66 14.64 18.25
#